data_9c8624cd39e50d1f43c7e5fb70e77154
#
_entry.id   9c8624cd39e50d1f43c7e5fb70e77154
#
_cell.length_a   1.000
_cell.length_b   1.000
_cell.length_c   1.000
_cell.angle_alpha   90.00
_cell.angle_beta   90.00
_cell.angle_gamma   90.00
#
_symmetry.space_group_name_H-M   'P 1'
#
loop_
_entity.id
_entity.type
_entity.pdbx_description
1 polymer ?
#
loop_
_entity_poly.entity_id
_entity_poly.type
_entity_poly.pdbx_seq_one_letter_code
_entity_poly.pdbx_strand_id
1 'polypeptide(L)'
;MHANQQLAVGRGSRRSFEADSYLRDPLASLLPAGHPRHLRGEWTARDLATVGVVDRVLVLGTPRLGVDAVLALFDQGHRGVVRLVSPRGLLHSVRANIAPEAAERIGALLAAGRLDVCAGDVTGAAAYGDTFVVDILPRGRALHSSERYDWIVTCTPAPELGE
;
A
#
# COMPACT_ATOMS: atom_id res chain seq x y z
N MET A 1 -27.57 16.82 27.17
CA MET A 1 -26.37 16.11 27.65
C MET A 1 -25.88 15.03 26.66
N HIS A 2 -26.75 14.25 26.11
CA HIS A 2 -26.35 13.19 25.18
C HIS A 2 -25.77 13.70 23.84
N ALA A 3 -26.20 14.86 23.34
CA ALA A 3 -25.70 15.43 22.10
C ALA A 3 -24.23 15.90 22.20
N ASN A 4 -23.81 16.39 23.36
CA ASN A 4 -22.44 16.85 23.56
C ASN A 4 -21.44 15.68 23.67
N GLN A 5 -21.86 14.56 24.24
CA GLN A 5 -21.02 13.35 24.28
C GLN A 5 -20.87 12.74 22.89
N GLN A 6 -21.89 12.75 22.07
CA GLN A 6 -21.80 12.25 20.69
C GLN A 6 -20.89 13.12 19.83
N LEU A 7 -20.88 14.44 20.00
CA LEU A 7 -19.97 15.35 19.29
C LEU A 7 -18.50 15.15 19.70
N ALA A 8 -18.24 14.91 21.00
CA ALA A 8 -16.90 14.63 21.49
C ALA A 8 -16.38 13.28 21.00
N VAL A 9 -17.22 12.25 20.96
CA VAL A 9 -16.90 10.94 20.40
C VAL A 9 -16.68 11.03 18.88
N GLY A 10 -17.45 11.86 18.18
CA GLY A 10 -17.27 12.10 16.76
C GLY A 10 -15.92 12.73 16.39
N ARG A 11 -15.39 13.62 17.20
CA ARG A 11 -14.07 14.21 17.00
C ARG A 11 -12.94 13.24 17.33
N GLY A 12 -13.08 12.41 18.34
CA GLY A 12 -12.13 11.35 18.66
C GLY A 12 -12.14 10.24 17.62
N SER A 13 -13.31 9.91 17.08
CA SER A 13 -13.43 8.85 16.08
C SER A 13 -12.86 9.22 14.70
N ARG A 14 -12.80 10.50 14.33
CA ARG A 14 -12.15 10.92 13.07
C ARG A 14 -10.65 10.70 13.10
N ARG A 15 -9.97 11.04 14.20
CA ARG A 15 -8.52 10.81 14.34
C ARG A 15 -8.19 9.35 14.47
N SER A 16 -8.96 8.60 15.24
CA SER A 16 -8.76 7.15 15.36
C SER A 16 -9.16 6.42 14.08
N PHE A 17 -10.16 6.89 13.35
CA PHE A 17 -10.55 6.31 12.07
C PHE A 17 -9.46 6.51 11.00
N GLU A 18 -8.83 7.68 10.94
CA GLU A 18 -7.69 7.91 10.06
C GLU A 18 -6.49 7.04 10.43
N ALA A 19 -6.15 6.94 11.72
CA ALA A 19 -5.08 6.08 12.20
C ALA A 19 -5.39 4.60 11.95
N ASP A 20 -6.62 4.17 12.25
CA ASP A 20 -7.06 2.80 12.04
C ASP A 20 -7.10 2.40 10.56
N SER A 21 -7.34 3.33 9.66
CA SER A 21 -7.35 3.03 8.23
C SER A 21 -5.98 2.64 7.69
N TYR A 22 -4.91 3.14 8.33
CA TYR A 22 -3.53 2.73 8.00
C TYR A 22 -3.16 1.36 8.57
N LEU A 23 -3.84 0.94 9.63
CA LEU A 23 -3.55 -0.30 10.33
C LEU A 23 -4.30 -1.50 9.74
N ARG A 24 -5.31 -1.26 8.95
CA ARG A 24 -6.13 -2.32 8.35
C ARG A 24 -5.68 -2.62 6.94
N ASP A 25 -5.65 -3.90 6.63
CA ASP A 25 -5.49 -4.35 5.26
C ASP A 25 -6.70 -3.87 4.45
N PRO A 26 -6.51 -2.97 3.47
CA PRO A 26 -7.63 -2.45 2.67
C PRO A 26 -8.31 -3.54 1.83
N LEU A 27 -7.66 -4.67 1.64
CA LEU A 27 -8.19 -5.80 0.87
C LEU A 27 -8.83 -6.89 1.74
N ALA A 28 -8.80 -6.76 3.06
CA ALA A 28 -9.31 -7.80 3.96
C ALA A 28 -10.76 -8.17 3.71
N SER A 29 -11.59 -7.20 3.34
CA SER A 29 -13.00 -7.41 3.02
C SER A 29 -13.26 -7.70 1.54
N LEU A 30 -12.30 -7.49 0.66
CA LEU A 30 -12.46 -7.58 -0.79
C LEU A 30 -11.91 -8.87 -1.37
N LEU A 31 -10.85 -9.41 -0.80
CA LEU A 31 -10.21 -10.62 -1.27
C LEU A 31 -10.15 -11.68 -0.16
N PRO A 32 -10.34 -12.96 -0.50
CA PRO A 32 -10.15 -14.03 0.47
C PRO A 32 -8.70 -14.10 0.94
N ALA A 33 -8.52 -14.48 2.21
CA ALA A 33 -7.20 -14.69 2.77
C ALA A 33 -6.51 -15.91 2.13
N GLY A 34 -5.18 -15.86 2.05
CA GLY A 34 -4.38 -17.01 1.66
C GLY A 34 -4.10 -17.17 0.17
N HIS A 35 -4.42 -16.16 -0.66
CA HIS A 35 -4.00 -16.21 -2.05
C HIS A 35 -2.47 -16.18 -2.14
N PRO A 36 -1.83 -17.11 -2.88
CA PRO A 36 -0.38 -17.25 -2.88
C PRO A 36 0.38 -16.03 -3.43
N ARG A 37 -0.28 -15.22 -4.25
CA ARG A 37 0.33 -13.98 -4.80
C ARG A 37 -0.13 -12.70 -4.10
N HIS A 38 -0.74 -12.84 -2.94
CA HIS A 38 -1.07 -11.73 -2.07
C HIS A 38 -0.29 -11.87 -0.76
N LEU A 39 0.79 -11.09 -0.62
CA LEU A 39 1.59 -11.05 0.59
C LEU A 39 0.98 -10.05 1.56
N ARG A 40 0.64 -10.52 2.75
CA ARG A 40 -0.02 -9.72 3.80
C ARG A 40 0.85 -9.64 5.05
N GLY A 41 0.76 -8.50 5.73
CA GLY A 41 1.41 -8.32 7.02
C GLY A 41 2.92 -8.19 6.91
N GLU A 42 3.63 -8.94 7.74
CA GLU A 42 5.09 -8.97 7.69
C GLU A 42 5.57 -9.82 6.52
N TRP A 43 6.27 -9.20 5.62
CA TRP A 43 6.95 -9.87 4.52
C TRP A 43 8.44 -9.96 4.79
N THR A 44 9.07 -10.99 4.23
CA THR A 44 10.52 -11.17 4.27
C THR A 44 11.10 -11.02 2.86
N ALA A 45 12.41 -10.84 2.78
CA ALA A 45 13.10 -10.84 1.48
C ALA A 45 12.84 -12.13 0.70
N ARG A 46 12.69 -13.26 1.40
CA ARG A 46 12.36 -14.55 0.79
C ARG A 46 10.96 -14.55 0.17
N ASP A 47 9.98 -13.93 0.83
CA ASP A 47 8.63 -13.81 0.28
C ASP A 47 8.63 -12.97 -0.99
N LEU A 48 9.35 -11.86 -1.00
CA LEU A 48 9.49 -11.01 -2.18
C LEU A 48 10.27 -11.66 -3.30
N ALA A 49 11.15 -12.59 -3.01
CA ALA A 49 11.93 -13.33 -4.02
C ALA A 49 11.04 -14.24 -4.88
N THR A 50 9.82 -14.56 -4.43
CA THR A 50 8.86 -15.35 -5.22
C THR A 50 8.18 -14.53 -6.32
N VAL A 51 8.25 -13.21 -6.25
CA VAL A 51 7.70 -12.32 -7.28
C VAL A 51 8.51 -12.44 -8.57
N GLY A 52 7.82 -12.63 -9.69
CA GLY A 52 8.47 -12.71 -11.00
C GLY A 52 9.17 -11.41 -11.36
N VAL A 53 10.31 -11.52 -12.05
CA VAL A 53 11.19 -10.38 -12.36
C VAL A 53 10.48 -9.26 -13.14
N VAL A 54 9.52 -9.63 -13.98
CA VAL A 54 8.77 -8.69 -14.82
C VAL A 54 7.30 -8.55 -14.41
N ASP A 55 6.91 -9.15 -13.30
CA ASP A 55 5.54 -9.10 -12.83
C ASP A 55 5.15 -7.67 -12.42
N ARG A 56 3.89 -7.37 -12.62
CA ARG A 56 3.32 -6.10 -12.19
C ARG A 56 2.86 -6.21 -10.75
N VAL A 57 3.41 -5.38 -9.88
CA VAL A 57 3.20 -5.45 -8.45
C VAL A 57 2.46 -4.21 -7.93
N LEU A 58 1.43 -4.45 -7.13
CA LEU A 58 0.76 -3.40 -6.37
C LEU A 58 1.25 -3.48 -4.92
N VAL A 59 1.74 -2.37 -4.40
CA VAL A 59 2.13 -2.23 -3.00
C VAL A 59 1.14 -1.30 -2.32
N LEU A 60 0.56 -1.78 -1.23
CA LEU A 60 -0.42 -1.02 -0.43
C LEU A 60 0.10 -0.87 0.99
N GLY A 61 -0.05 0.30 1.58
CA GLY A 61 0.27 0.47 2.98
C GLY A 61 0.78 1.86 3.33
N THR A 62 1.41 1.95 4.49
CA THR A 62 2.01 3.20 4.93
C THR A 62 3.19 3.57 4.03
N PRO A 63 3.49 4.87 3.85
CA PRO A 63 4.59 5.27 2.98
C PRO A 63 5.93 4.63 3.35
N ARG A 64 6.25 4.55 4.63
CA ARG A 64 7.52 3.97 5.11
C ARG A 64 7.65 2.50 4.77
N LEU A 65 6.66 1.69 5.12
CA LEU A 65 6.68 0.24 4.86
C LEU A 65 6.58 -0.04 3.36
N GLY A 66 5.79 0.76 2.64
CA GLY A 66 5.67 0.64 1.19
C GLY A 66 6.99 0.92 0.46
N VAL A 67 7.72 1.95 0.89
CA VAL A 67 9.05 2.26 0.33
C VAL A 67 10.03 1.12 0.60
N ASP A 68 10.03 0.57 1.81
CA ASP A 68 10.91 -0.57 2.15
C ASP A 68 10.61 -1.77 1.24
N ALA A 69 9.35 -2.08 0.99
CA ALA A 69 8.95 -3.16 0.10
C ALA A 69 9.39 -2.91 -1.36
N VAL A 70 9.18 -1.69 -1.85
CA VAL A 70 9.59 -1.29 -3.21
C VAL A 70 11.10 -1.44 -3.38
N LEU A 71 11.89 -0.91 -2.45
CA LEU A 71 13.35 -1.00 -2.52
C LEU A 71 13.83 -2.44 -2.43
N ALA A 72 13.21 -3.25 -1.57
CA ALA A 72 13.56 -4.67 -1.45
C ALA A 72 13.28 -5.44 -2.75
N LEU A 73 12.17 -5.15 -3.44
CA LEU A 73 11.88 -5.73 -4.75
C LEU A 73 12.95 -5.38 -5.78
N PHE A 74 13.32 -4.11 -5.89
CA PHE A 74 14.33 -3.68 -6.86
C PHE A 74 15.74 -4.16 -6.49
N ASP A 75 16.05 -4.30 -5.21
CA ASP A 75 17.32 -4.90 -4.76
C ASP A 75 17.47 -6.36 -5.19
N GLN A 76 16.37 -7.06 -5.36
CA GLN A 76 16.36 -8.46 -5.84
C GLN A 76 16.38 -8.57 -7.37
N GLY A 77 16.50 -7.44 -8.07
CA GLY A 77 16.58 -7.43 -9.52
C GLY A 77 15.23 -7.32 -10.24
N HIS A 78 14.19 -6.87 -9.55
CA HIS A 78 12.87 -6.66 -10.18
C HIS A 78 12.97 -5.65 -11.32
N ARG A 79 12.31 -5.94 -12.43
CA ARG A 79 12.31 -5.10 -13.64
C ARG A 79 10.91 -4.64 -14.07
N GLY A 80 9.89 -5.26 -13.51
CA GLY A 80 8.49 -4.88 -13.78
C GLY A 80 8.11 -3.56 -13.12
N VAL A 81 6.94 -3.06 -13.49
CA VAL A 81 6.39 -1.84 -12.89
C VAL A 81 5.81 -2.16 -11.52
N VAL A 82 6.17 -1.35 -10.54
CA VAL A 82 5.61 -1.38 -9.19
C VAL A 82 4.76 -0.12 -9.00
N ARG A 83 3.52 -0.32 -8.55
CA ARG A 83 2.65 0.78 -8.16
C ARG A 83 2.49 0.80 -6.66
N LEU A 84 2.79 1.93 -6.05
CA LEU A 84 2.60 2.15 -4.63
C LEU A 84 1.39 3.04 -4.41
N VAL A 85 0.40 2.51 -3.69
CA VAL A 85 -0.81 3.25 -3.35
C VAL A 85 -0.85 3.47 -1.85
N SER A 86 -1.00 4.74 -1.48
CA SER A 86 -1.11 5.17 -0.09
C SER A 86 -2.21 6.23 0.01
N PRO A 87 -3.02 6.24 1.07
CA PRO A 87 -4.13 7.20 1.18
C PRO A 87 -3.71 8.68 1.07
N ARG A 88 -2.51 9.00 1.51
CA ARG A 88 -2.00 10.40 1.46
C ARG A 88 -0.89 10.64 0.45
N GLY A 89 -0.45 9.60 -0.25
CA GLY A 89 0.70 9.71 -1.14
C GLY A 89 2.02 9.86 -0.39
N LEU A 90 3.10 9.90 -1.15
CA LEU A 90 4.46 9.91 -0.59
C LEU A 90 5.06 11.30 -0.37
N LEU A 91 4.51 12.32 -1.00
CA LEU A 91 5.23 13.58 -1.19
C LEU A 91 5.64 14.32 0.09
N HIS A 92 4.90 14.16 1.18
CA HIS A 92 5.26 14.82 2.44
C HIS A 92 5.99 13.89 3.42
N SER A 93 5.72 12.60 3.36
CA SER A 93 6.28 11.63 4.30
C SER A 93 7.69 11.17 3.90
N VAL A 94 7.97 11.12 2.60
CA VAL A 94 9.24 10.63 2.06
C VAL A 94 10.38 11.58 2.39
N ARG A 95 10.13 12.88 2.34
CA ARG A 95 11.17 13.89 2.62
C ARG A 95 11.51 14.01 4.10
N ALA A 96 10.58 13.65 4.99
CA ALA A 96 10.75 13.86 6.43
C ALA A 96 11.29 12.63 7.18
N ASN A 97 11.03 11.40 6.69
CA ASN A 97 11.26 10.17 7.45
C ASN A 97 12.04 9.08 6.71
N ILE A 98 12.56 9.36 5.53
CA ILE A 98 13.32 8.39 4.74
C ILE A 98 14.77 8.86 4.65
N ALA A 99 15.70 7.92 4.76
CA ALA A 99 17.11 8.20 4.56
C ALA A 99 17.35 8.86 3.19
N PRO A 100 18.24 9.85 3.07
CA PRO A 100 18.50 10.53 1.81
C PRO A 100 18.83 9.60 0.65
N GLU A 101 19.54 8.52 0.92
CA GLU A 101 19.90 7.50 -0.08
C GLU A 101 18.66 6.77 -0.62
N ALA A 102 17.72 6.42 0.26
CA ALA A 102 16.46 5.78 -0.13
C ALA A 102 15.59 6.74 -0.95
N ALA A 103 15.51 8.02 -0.55
CA ALA A 103 14.77 9.03 -1.28
C ALA A 103 15.33 9.25 -2.68
N GLU A 104 16.65 9.23 -2.84
CA GLU A 104 17.32 9.34 -4.13
C GLU A 104 17.01 8.14 -5.03
N ARG A 105 17.05 6.92 -4.49
CA ARG A 105 16.69 5.71 -5.22
C ARG A 105 15.23 5.72 -5.67
N ILE A 106 14.32 6.12 -4.81
CA ILE A 106 12.89 6.27 -5.15
C ILE A 106 12.72 7.30 -6.29
N GLY A 107 13.39 8.43 -6.19
CA GLY A 107 13.39 9.44 -7.25
C GLY A 107 13.86 8.91 -8.60
N ALA A 108 14.92 8.10 -8.60
CA ALA A 108 15.45 7.48 -9.81
C ALA A 108 14.45 6.46 -10.42
N LEU A 109 13.77 5.68 -9.60
CA LEU A 109 12.76 4.73 -10.04
C LEU A 109 11.53 5.42 -10.64
N LEU A 110 11.10 6.53 -10.03
CA LEU A 110 10.02 7.36 -10.56
C LEU A 110 10.40 7.97 -11.93
N ALA A 111 11.60 8.52 -12.03
CA ALA A 111 12.09 9.11 -13.27
C ALA A 111 12.23 8.07 -14.39
N ALA A 112 12.60 6.84 -14.06
CA ALA A 112 12.71 5.73 -15.02
C ALA A 112 11.37 5.11 -15.41
N GLY A 113 10.26 5.51 -14.79
CA GLY A 113 8.95 4.94 -15.04
C GLY A 113 8.76 3.52 -14.49
N ARG A 114 9.61 3.10 -13.56
CA ARG A 114 9.52 1.77 -12.94
C ARG A 114 8.68 1.75 -11.67
N LEU A 115 8.55 2.89 -11.04
CA LEU A 115 7.70 3.08 -9.87
C LEU A 115 6.66 4.15 -10.20
N ASP A 116 5.41 3.83 -9.92
CA ASP A 116 4.30 4.78 -9.95
C ASP A 116 3.73 4.91 -8.54
N VAL A 117 3.52 6.13 -8.09
CA VAL A 117 2.97 6.43 -6.77
C VAL A 117 1.63 7.12 -6.92
N CYS A 118 0.63 6.57 -6.26
CA CYS A 118 -0.72 7.10 -6.28
C CYS A 118 -1.20 7.38 -4.86
N ALA A 119 -1.67 8.60 -4.63
CA ALA A 119 -2.47 8.90 -3.45
C ALA A 119 -3.92 8.51 -3.75
N GLY A 120 -4.46 7.55 -3.02
CA GLY A 120 -5.80 7.06 -3.28
C GLY A 120 -6.21 5.92 -2.36
N ASP A 121 -7.41 5.44 -2.60
CA ASP A 121 -8.01 4.35 -1.84
C ASP A 121 -8.38 3.20 -2.78
N VAL A 122 -8.23 1.99 -2.27
CA VAL A 122 -8.73 0.79 -2.95
C VAL A 122 -10.23 0.68 -2.68
N THR A 123 -11.02 0.65 -3.74
CA THR A 123 -12.48 0.60 -3.66
C THR A 123 -13.06 -0.73 -4.11
N GLY A 124 -12.28 -1.54 -4.79
CA GLY A 124 -12.68 -2.87 -5.24
C GLY A 124 -11.48 -3.71 -5.59
N ALA A 125 -11.63 -5.02 -5.47
CA ALA A 125 -10.61 -5.98 -5.90
C ALA A 125 -11.25 -7.32 -6.20
N ALA A 126 -10.72 -8.01 -7.20
CA ALA A 126 -11.14 -9.37 -7.55
C ALA A 126 -9.93 -10.17 -8.00
N ALA A 127 -9.89 -11.44 -7.64
CA ALA A 127 -8.87 -12.37 -8.09
C ALA A 127 -9.39 -13.17 -9.28
N TYR A 128 -8.57 -13.28 -10.31
CA TYR A 128 -8.84 -14.08 -11.50
C TYR A 128 -7.67 -15.05 -11.72
N GLY A 129 -7.77 -16.23 -11.11
CA GLY A 129 -6.67 -17.17 -11.09
C GLY A 129 -5.45 -16.57 -10.37
N ASP A 130 -4.36 -16.42 -11.09
CA ASP A 130 -3.10 -15.89 -10.56
C ASP A 130 -2.96 -14.37 -10.67
N THR A 131 -3.98 -13.68 -11.17
CA THR A 131 -3.94 -12.23 -11.33
C THR A 131 -5.06 -11.56 -10.55
N PHE A 132 -4.90 -10.26 -10.35
CA PHE A 132 -5.87 -9.42 -9.64
C PHE A 132 -6.28 -8.25 -10.52
N VAL A 133 -7.54 -7.86 -10.41
CA VAL A 133 -8.00 -6.56 -10.90
C VAL A 133 -8.37 -5.73 -9.68
N VAL A 134 -7.76 -4.57 -9.56
CA VAL A 134 -7.94 -3.69 -8.40
C VAL A 134 -8.45 -2.34 -8.87
N ASP A 135 -9.54 -1.91 -8.23
CA ASP A 135 -10.13 -0.60 -8.47
C ASP A 135 -9.55 0.39 -7.45
N ILE A 136 -8.96 1.44 -7.96
CA ILE A 136 -8.33 2.49 -7.15
C ILE A 136 -9.01 3.81 -7.47
N LEU A 137 -9.46 4.50 -6.43
CA LEU A 137 -9.96 5.86 -6.54
C LEU A 137 -8.84 6.83 -6.16
N PRO A 138 -8.22 7.49 -7.15
CA PRO A 138 -7.20 8.49 -6.86
C PRO A 138 -7.78 9.66 -6.08
N ARG A 139 -7.02 10.20 -5.16
CA ARG A 139 -7.44 11.31 -4.33
C ARG A 139 -7.74 12.54 -5.18
N GLY A 140 -8.88 13.17 -4.90
CA GLY A 140 -9.34 14.34 -5.66
C GLY A 140 -9.93 14.03 -7.02
N ARG A 141 -10.13 12.75 -7.35
CA ARG A 141 -10.78 12.33 -8.59
C ARG A 141 -12.11 11.64 -8.30
N ALA A 142 -13.02 11.74 -9.25
CA ALA A 142 -14.36 11.15 -9.15
C ALA A 142 -14.43 9.76 -9.79
N LEU A 143 -13.47 9.39 -10.63
CA LEU A 143 -13.48 8.14 -11.38
C LEU A 143 -12.39 7.18 -10.87
N HIS A 144 -12.80 5.93 -10.68
CA HIS A 144 -11.89 4.84 -10.37
C HIS A 144 -11.02 4.48 -11.57
N SER A 145 -9.80 4.01 -11.31
CA SER A 145 -9.01 3.30 -12.29
C SER A 145 -8.99 1.81 -11.93
N SER A 146 -9.25 0.95 -12.92
CA SER A 146 -9.17 -0.51 -12.74
C SER A 146 -7.94 -1.02 -13.45
N GLU A 147 -7.05 -1.67 -12.73
CA GLU A 147 -5.80 -2.17 -13.29
C GLU A 147 -5.53 -3.60 -12.85
N ARG A 148 -4.82 -4.32 -13.70
CA ARG A 148 -4.42 -5.70 -13.45
C ARG A 148 -3.03 -5.75 -12.82
N TYR A 149 -2.89 -6.61 -11.81
CA TYR A 149 -1.62 -6.88 -11.13
C TYR A 149 -1.38 -8.38 -11.03
N ASP A 150 -0.12 -8.77 -11.09
CA ASP A 150 0.29 -10.16 -10.88
C ASP A 150 0.49 -10.47 -9.40
N TRP A 151 0.89 -9.49 -8.63
CA TRP A 151 1.14 -9.60 -7.19
C TRP A 151 0.59 -8.40 -6.44
N ILE A 152 0.16 -8.65 -5.21
CA ILE A 152 -0.19 -7.58 -4.25
C ILE A 152 0.62 -7.78 -2.98
N VAL A 153 1.27 -6.73 -2.52
CA VAL A 153 1.99 -6.69 -1.25
C VAL A 153 1.31 -5.67 -0.35
N THR A 154 0.67 -6.14 0.70
CA THR A 154 0.03 -5.27 1.68
C THR A 154 0.95 -5.10 2.88
N CYS A 155 1.45 -3.88 3.04
CA CYS A 155 2.37 -3.52 4.11
C CYS A 155 1.58 -2.87 5.24
N THR A 156 1.21 -3.66 6.23
CA THR A 156 0.58 -3.16 7.46
C THR A 156 1.56 -3.28 8.62
N PRO A 157 1.56 -2.33 9.55
CA PRO A 157 2.38 -2.48 10.75
C PRO A 157 1.97 -3.73 11.50
N ALA A 158 2.96 -4.41 12.11
CA ALA A 158 2.67 -5.54 12.99
C ALA A 158 1.71 -5.11 14.10
N PRO A 159 0.70 -5.92 14.44
CA PRO A 159 -0.15 -5.61 15.58
C PRO A 159 0.73 -5.47 16.83
N GLU A 160 0.54 -4.39 17.56
CA GLU A 160 1.22 -4.22 18.83
C GLU A 160 0.80 -5.34 19.76
N LEU A 161 1.72 -6.27 19.96
CA LEU A 161 1.55 -7.36 20.91
C LEU A 161 1.81 -6.80 22.29
N GLY A 162 0.83 -6.75 23.12
CA GLY A 162 1.23 -6.63 24.46
C GLY A 162 0.40 -5.78 25.37
N GLU A 163 -0.76 -5.69 25.09
CA GLU A 163 -1.68 -5.22 26.12
C GLU A 163 -2.93 -6.07 26.11
#